data_130b72a957140c4c9893b293681f7d98
#
_entry.id   130b72a957140c4c9893b293681f7d98
#
_cell.length_a   1.000
_cell.length_b   1.000
_cell.length_c   1.000
_cell.angle_alpha   90.00
_cell.angle_beta   90.00
_cell.angle_gamma   90.00
#
_symmetry.space_group_name_H-M   'P 1'
#
loop_
_entity.id
_entity.type
_entity.pdbx_description
1 polymer ?
#
loop_
_entity_poly.entity_id
_entity_poly.type
_entity_poly.pdbx_seq_one_letter_code
_entity_poly.pdbx_strand_id
1 'polypeptide(L)'
;MNQPRTRGPIARLFIGLWDAVNFSRRLVFNLLFLLVVFVLLAAMLGGGKLAPLAERSTLVIAPEGRLVEQYSCDPVSRAFARATNGNDCREIRLRDVLRALDAARTDKRIERVVLHLDELQPSGFASLRDVATAIGRVKAAGKQVIAYGDNYSQGQYVLAAQANHVYLDPMSQGGVMLEGLAGYRQYFRQGLQDKLGIDMHLFKVGEYKSAAEPYILDAASAESKEADLFWMNDLWQRMLADIGRARGLDPAALAANIEAMDAQVAGANGDLAQLALKQKPVDGQKTREQVEDLLLEKGVADDTAEGGFRQVALDTYVQHLDGALPQADVRPQAAVAVAAGEIA
;
A
#
# COMPACT_ATOMS: atom_id res chain seq x y z
N MET A 1 31.39 4.72 75.60
CA MET A 1 32.28 4.60 74.44
C MET A 1 31.89 3.32 73.69
N ASN A 2 31.17 3.42 72.58
CA ASN A 2 30.80 2.26 71.77
C ASN A 2 31.92 2.03 70.75
N GLN A 3 32.66 0.95 70.89
CA GLN A 3 33.66 0.55 69.91
C GLN A 3 32.94 0.10 68.59
N PRO A 4 33.37 0.54 67.41
CA PRO A 4 32.79 0.09 66.17
C PRO A 4 33.13 -1.40 65.96
N ARG A 5 32.11 -2.27 65.90
CA ARG A 5 32.28 -3.69 65.57
C ARG A 5 32.95 -3.81 64.22
N THR A 6 34.18 -4.28 64.15
CA THR A 6 34.89 -4.59 62.89
C THR A 6 34.20 -5.76 62.23
N ARG A 7 33.65 -5.48 61.06
CA ARG A 7 32.96 -6.50 60.20
C ARG A 7 33.97 -7.56 59.75
N GLY A 8 33.64 -8.84 59.95
CA GLY A 8 34.50 -9.96 59.54
C GLY A 8 34.80 -9.98 58.03
N PRO A 9 35.87 -10.67 57.60
CA PRO A 9 36.34 -10.67 56.22
C PRO A 9 35.26 -11.12 55.19
N ILE A 10 34.44 -12.10 55.58
CA ILE A 10 33.31 -12.60 54.71
C ILE A 10 32.25 -11.50 54.50
N ALA A 11 31.89 -10.75 55.55
CA ALA A 11 30.93 -9.66 55.40
C ALA A 11 31.45 -8.53 54.51
N ARG A 12 32.76 -8.24 54.54
CA ARG A 12 33.38 -7.26 53.64
C ARG A 12 33.35 -7.72 52.18
N LEU A 13 33.53 -9.01 51.93
CA LEU A 13 33.46 -9.59 50.57
C LEU A 13 32.06 -9.50 50.01
N PHE A 14 31.02 -9.84 50.78
CA PHE A 14 29.62 -9.71 50.33
C PHE A 14 29.21 -8.26 50.07
N ILE A 15 29.65 -7.31 50.93
CA ILE A 15 29.38 -5.89 50.71
C ILE A 15 30.08 -5.39 49.46
N GLY A 16 31.35 -5.75 49.26
CA GLY A 16 32.08 -5.36 48.04
C GLY A 16 31.46 -5.93 46.77
N LEU A 17 31.00 -7.17 46.81
CA LEU A 17 30.27 -7.78 45.69
C LEU A 17 28.94 -7.04 45.42
N TRP A 18 28.19 -6.74 46.48
CA TRP A 18 26.94 -5.98 46.35
C TRP A 18 27.15 -4.57 45.78
N ASP A 19 28.20 -3.87 46.26
CA ASP A 19 28.55 -2.54 45.75
C ASP A 19 29.00 -2.59 44.31
N ALA A 20 29.75 -3.61 43.87
CA ALA A 20 30.13 -3.82 42.49
C ALA A 20 28.93 -4.08 41.58
N VAL A 21 27.99 -4.94 42.04
CA VAL A 21 26.74 -5.20 41.29
C VAL A 21 25.89 -3.95 41.19
N ASN A 22 25.74 -3.18 42.28
CA ASN A 22 24.99 -1.92 42.26
C ASN A 22 25.63 -0.85 41.36
N PHE A 23 26.98 -0.77 41.41
CA PHE A 23 27.71 0.13 40.51
C PHE A 23 27.48 -0.26 39.04
N SER A 24 27.65 -1.53 38.70
CA SER A 24 27.45 -2.04 37.34
C SER A 24 26.01 -1.77 36.85
N ARG A 25 25.02 -2.04 37.71
CA ARG A 25 23.62 -1.73 37.41
C ARG A 25 23.41 -0.25 37.11
N ARG A 26 23.89 0.65 37.98
CA ARG A 26 23.79 2.09 37.80
C ARG A 26 24.49 2.56 36.51
N LEU A 27 25.67 2.00 36.25
CA LEU A 27 26.43 2.32 35.05
C LEU A 27 25.65 1.94 33.80
N VAL A 28 25.12 0.73 33.74
CA VAL A 28 24.31 0.25 32.59
C VAL A 28 23.07 1.13 32.37
N PHE A 29 22.31 1.42 33.43
CA PHE A 29 21.13 2.27 33.33
C PHE A 29 21.46 3.70 32.88
N ASN A 30 22.54 4.27 33.39
CA ASN A 30 22.99 5.62 33.02
C ASN A 30 23.47 5.65 31.57
N LEU A 31 24.21 4.63 31.10
CA LEU A 31 24.60 4.50 29.70
C LEU A 31 23.40 4.33 28.77
N LEU A 32 22.42 3.50 29.14
CA LEU A 32 21.18 3.34 28.40
C LEU A 32 20.40 4.67 28.30
N PHE A 33 20.29 5.37 29.45
CA PHE A 33 19.65 6.69 29.48
C PHE A 33 20.35 7.70 28.58
N LEU A 34 21.69 7.79 28.67
CA LEU A 34 22.49 8.65 27.80
C LEU A 34 22.34 8.28 26.32
N LEU A 35 22.28 6.98 26.00
CA LEU A 35 22.04 6.50 24.66
C LEU A 35 20.66 6.96 24.15
N VAL A 36 19.62 6.81 24.96
CA VAL A 36 18.26 7.27 24.59
C VAL A 36 18.24 8.79 24.40
N VAL A 37 18.85 9.55 25.32
CA VAL A 37 18.94 11.02 25.19
C VAL A 37 19.73 11.39 23.94
N PHE A 38 20.83 10.72 23.66
CA PHE A 38 21.63 10.96 22.47
C PHE A 38 20.83 10.68 21.18
N VAL A 39 20.10 9.56 21.12
CA VAL A 39 19.24 9.20 19.98
C VAL A 39 18.14 10.25 19.81
N LEU A 40 17.49 10.68 20.89
CA LEU A 40 16.46 11.74 20.83
C LEU A 40 17.05 13.08 20.37
N LEU A 41 18.21 13.48 20.88
CA LEU A 41 18.89 14.69 20.45
C LEU A 41 19.35 14.57 18.99
N ALA A 42 19.91 13.44 18.59
CA ALA A 42 20.28 13.18 17.20
C ALA A 42 19.07 13.23 16.27
N ALA A 43 17.93 12.68 16.69
CA ALA A 43 16.67 12.78 15.95
C ALA A 43 16.13 14.21 15.87
N MET A 44 16.26 15.01 16.92
CA MET A 44 15.85 16.42 16.94
C MET A 44 16.79 17.32 16.12
N LEU A 45 18.10 17.07 16.18
CA LEU A 45 19.11 17.85 15.45
C LEU A 45 19.34 17.34 14.03
N GLY A 46 19.03 16.06 13.78
CA GLY A 46 19.19 15.38 12.50
C GLY A 46 18.03 15.62 11.53
N GLY A 47 17.18 16.62 11.77
CA GLY A 47 16.23 17.15 10.78
C GLY A 47 17.02 17.70 9.60
N GLY A 48 17.67 16.80 8.83
CA GLY A 48 18.47 17.12 7.67
C GLY A 48 17.63 17.93 6.70
N LYS A 49 18.15 19.06 6.26
CA LYS A 49 17.60 19.76 5.10
C LYS A 49 17.47 18.72 3.99
N LEU A 50 16.27 18.53 3.47
CA LEU A 50 16.06 17.70 2.29
C LEU A 50 17.09 18.10 1.23
N ALA A 51 17.85 17.11 0.73
CA ALA A 51 18.76 17.36 -0.37
C ALA A 51 17.96 17.97 -1.54
N PRO A 52 18.47 18.99 -2.24
CA PRO A 52 17.73 19.56 -3.36
C PRO A 52 17.35 18.50 -4.37
N LEU A 53 16.10 18.53 -4.82
CA LEU A 53 15.65 17.61 -5.86
C LEU A 53 16.44 17.86 -7.15
N ALA A 54 17.18 16.86 -7.59
CA ALA A 54 18.00 16.94 -8.77
C ALA A 54 17.15 16.93 -10.05
N GLU A 55 17.66 17.57 -11.11
CA GLU A 55 17.01 17.55 -12.42
C GLU A 55 17.08 16.15 -13.06
N ARG A 56 16.13 15.83 -13.92
CA ARG A 56 16.02 14.55 -14.62
C ARG A 56 15.90 13.37 -13.66
N SER A 57 15.19 13.56 -12.53
CA SER A 57 14.90 12.52 -11.58
C SER A 57 13.72 11.65 -12.02
N THR A 58 13.76 10.39 -11.69
CA THR A 58 12.65 9.44 -11.82
C THR A 58 11.86 9.44 -10.51
N LEU A 59 10.56 9.77 -10.55
CA LEU A 59 9.68 9.61 -9.40
C LEU A 59 9.29 8.13 -9.27
N VAL A 60 9.70 7.50 -8.18
CA VAL A 60 9.34 6.11 -7.86
C VAL A 60 8.15 6.10 -6.92
N ILE A 61 7.06 5.49 -7.38
CA ILE A 61 5.85 5.26 -6.60
C ILE A 61 5.80 3.76 -6.30
N ALA A 62 6.27 3.40 -5.11
CA ALA A 62 6.26 2.04 -4.57
C ALA A 62 5.38 2.04 -3.30
N PRO A 63 4.06 1.91 -3.45
CA PRO A 63 3.13 1.96 -2.33
C PRO A 63 3.21 0.67 -1.50
N GLU A 64 3.47 0.82 -0.20
CA GLU A 64 3.45 -0.29 0.75
C GLU A 64 2.19 -0.24 1.61
N GLY A 65 1.35 -1.28 1.53
CA GLY A 65 0.11 -1.37 2.27
C GLY A 65 -1.10 -0.81 1.53
N ARG A 66 -2.13 -0.40 2.27
CA ARG A 66 -3.41 0.03 1.70
C ARG A 66 -3.42 1.51 1.34
N LEU A 67 -4.05 1.83 0.22
CA LEU A 67 -4.37 3.21 -0.15
C LEU A 67 -5.60 3.67 0.66
N VAL A 68 -5.42 4.69 1.48
CA VAL A 68 -6.44 5.21 2.41
C VAL A 68 -6.65 6.71 2.25
N GLU A 69 -7.85 7.18 2.51
CA GLU A 69 -8.15 8.62 2.55
C GLU A 69 -7.45 9.29 3.74
N GLN A 70 -7.52 8.65 4.89
CA GLN A 70 -6.89 9.08 6.13
C GLN A 70 -6.19 7.89 6.79
N TYR A 71 -5.10 8.16 7.47
CA TYR A 71 -4.41 7.15 8.26
C TYR A 71 -5.30 6.64 9.40
N SER A 72 -5.38 5.33 9.58
CA SER A 72 -6.09 4.70 10.69
C SER A 72 -5.27 4.68 11.97
N CYS A 73 -3.95 4.60 11.84
CA CYS A 73 -3.02 4.59 12.97
C CYS A 73 -2.45 5.98 13.25
N ASP A 74 -2.17 6.24 14.53
CA ASP A 74 -1.45 7.43 14.97
C ASP A 74 0.01 7.45 14.47
N PRO A 75 0.68 8.63 14.47
CA PRO A 75 2.04 8.75 13.93
C PRO A 75 3.08 7.86 14.62
N VAL A 76 2.93 7.61 15.93
CA VAL A 76 3.90 6.80 16.70
C VAL A 76 3.76 5.33 16.32
N SER A 77 2.53 4.83 16.27
CA SER A 77 2.23 3.46 15.85
C SER A 77 2.71 3.18 14.43
N ARG A 78 2.53 4.14 13.50
CA ARG A 78 3.06 4.03 12.13
C ARG A 78 4.59 4.00 12.08
N ALA A 79 5.25 4.85 12.88
CA ALA A 79 6.71 4.86 12.96
C ALA A 79 7.24 3.54 13.54
N PHE A 80 6.57 2.99 14.55
CA PHE A 80 6.91 1.71 15.14
C PHE A 80 6.71 0.55 14.14
N ALA A 81 5.57 0.51 13.45
CA ALA A 81 5.29 -0.49 12.42
C ALA A 81 6.33 -0.48 11.30
N ARG A 82 6.75 0.72 10.85
CA ARG A 82 7.86 0.85 9.87
C ARG A 82 9.18 0.31 10.42
N ALA A 83 9.53 0.61 11.68
CA ALA A 83 10.78 0.17 12.30
C ALA A 83 10.82 -1.34 12.56
N THR A 84 9.68 -1.98 12.82
CA THR A 84 9.54 -3.41 13.13
C THR A 84 9.09 -4.26 11.93
N ASN A 85 8.94 -3.64 10.77
CA ASN A 85 8.40 -4.28 9.57
C ASN A 85 6.99 -4.90 9.77
N GLY A 86 6.20 -4.32 10.70
CA GLY A 86 4.83 -4.73 11.00
C GLY A 86 3.85 -4.32 9.88
N ASN A 87 2.84 -5.15 9.61
CA ASN A 87 1.88 -4.92 8.54
C ASN A 87 0.67 -4.06 8.95
N ASP A 88 0.37 -3.97 10.25
CA ASP A 88 -0.91 -3.46 10.75
C ASP A 88 -1.18 -1.97 10.49
N CYS A 89 -0.12 -1.17 10.25
CA CYS A 89 -0.23 0.27 10.00
C CYS A 89 0.47 0.69 8.69
N ARG A 90 0.63 -0.23 7.75
CA ARG A 90 1.15 0.10 6.43
C ARG A 90 0.05 0.68 5.57
N GLU A 91 0.07 1.98 5.48
CA GLU A 91 -0.93 2.76 4.76
C GLU A 91 -0.26 3.89 3.98
N ILE A 92 -0.80 4.15 2.79
CA ILE A 92 -0.44 5.30 1.96
C ILE A 92 -1.66 6.19 1.80
N ARG A 93 -1.48 7.47 2.05
CA ARG A 93 -2.57 8.42 1.94
C ARG A 93 -2.81 8.81 0.49
N LEU A 94 -4.04 8.60 0.02
CA LEU A 94 -4.49 8.93 -1.34
C LEU A 94 -4.12 10.35 -1.75
N ARG A 95 -4.37 11.33 -0.87
CA ARG A 95 -4.06 12.73 -1.12
C ARG A 95 -2.59 12.98 -1.45
N ASP A 96 -1.67 12.24 -0.82
CA ASP A 96 -0.23 12.43 -1.05
C ASP A 96 0.19 11.87 -2.40
N VAL A 97 -0.37 10.71 -2.79
CA VAL A 97 -0.16 10.11 -4.12
C VAL A 97 -0.69 11.04 -5.22
N LEU A 98 -1.92 11.55 -5.06
CA LEU A 98 -2.53 12.45 -6.04
C LEU A 98 -1.75 13.76 -6.16
N ARG A 99 -1.32 14.36 -5.03
CA ARG A 99 -0.48 15.56 -5.02
C ARG A 99 0.85 15.36 -5.72
N ALA A 100 1.52 14.23 -5.44
CA ALA A 100 2.79 13.91 -6.08
C ALA A 100 2.64 13.76 -7.60
N LEU A 101 1.63 13.02 -8.05
CA LEU A 101 1.35 12.83 -9.48
C LEU A 101 0.98 14.16 -10.17
N ASP A 102 0.12 14.98 -9.56
CA ASP A 102 -0.26 16.26 -10.13
C ASP A 102 0.91 17.25 -10.19
N ALA A 103 1.78 17.26 -9.19
CA ALA A 103 3.00 18.06 -9.20
C ALA A 103 4.01 17.54 -10.25
N ALA A 104 4.26 16.24 -10.29
CA ALA A 104 5.18 15.60 -11.24
C ALA A 104 4.82 15.90 -12.70
N ARG A 105 3.54 16.08 -13.01
CA ARG A 105 3.05 16.44 -14.34
C ARG A 105 3.73 17.71 -14.89
N THR A 106 3.96 18.71 -14.06
CA THR A 106 4.49 20.03 -14.46
C THR A 106 5.90 20.29 -13.97
N ASP A 107 6.39 19.51 -13.00
CA ASP A 107 7.75 19.66 -12.46
C ASP A 107 8.77 19.21 -13.51
N LYS A 108 9.60 20.18 -13.96
CA LYS A 108 10.64 19.94 -14.97
C LYS A 108 11.76 19.02 -14.45
N ARG A 109 11.93 18.94 -13.12
CA ARG A 109 12.94 18.07 -12.49
C ARG A 109 12.55 16.60 -12.56
N ILE A 110 11.25 16.28 -12.66
CA ILE A 110 10.77 14.92 -12.85
C ILE A 110 10.68 14.61 -14.33
N GLU A 111 11.49 13.66 -14.80
CA GLU A 111 11.51 13.24 -16.21
C GLU A 111 10.52 12.11 -16.49
N ARG A 112 10.40 11.18 -15.56
CA ARG A 112 9.51 10.00 -15.67
C ARG A 112 8.97 9.58 -14.33
N VAL A 113 7.97 8.68 -14.38
CA VAL A 113 7.38 8.03 -13.19
C VAL A 113 7.51 6.52 -13.33
N VAL A 114 7.91 5.86 -12.27
CA VAL A 114 7.97 4.40 -12.17
C VAL A 114 6.96 3.95 -11.11
N LEU A 115 6.17 2.95 -11.45
CA LEU A 115 5.21 2.30 -10.58
C LEU A 115 5.74 0.90 -10.24
N HIS A 116 6.02 0.66 -8.97
CA HIS A 116 6.34 -0.66 -8.43
C HIS A 116 5.27 -1.00 -7.39
N LEU A 117 4.32 -1.88 -7.77
CA LEU A 117 3.04 -2.02 -7.08
C LEU A 117 2.91 -3.31 -6.26
N ASP A 118 3.97 -4.12 -6.16
CA ASP A 118 3.92 -5.45 -5.54
C ASP A 118 3.44 -5.42 -4.08
N GLU A 119 3.82 -4.39 -3.33
CA GLU A 119 3.43 -4.22 -1.94
C GLU A 119 2.10 -3.46 -1.74
N LEU A 120 1.44 -3.03 -2.82
CA LEU A 120 0.12 -2.41 -2.74
C LEU A 120 -0.93 -3.44 -2.37
N GLN A 121 -1.53 -3.27 -1.20
CA GLN A 121 -2.60 -4.13 -0.69
C GLN A 121 -3.97 -3.76 -1.28
N PRO A 122 -4.98 -4.67 -1.18
CA PRO A 122 -6.33 -4.40 -1.63
C PRO A 122 -6.87 -3.08 -1.09
N SER A 123 -7.36 -2.23 -1.98
CA SER A 123 -7.80 -0.86 -1.71
C SER A 123 -9.13 -0.59 -2.40
N GLY A 124 -9.86 0.44 -1.95
CA GLY A 124 -11.14 0.79 -2.54
C GLY A 124 -11.02 1.16 -4.02
N PHE A 125 -11.96 0.67 -4.85
CA PHE A 125 -11.94 0.89 -6.28
C PHE A 125 -11.99 2.37 -6.66
N ALA A 126 -12.76 3.19 -5.93
CA ALA A 126 -12.84 4.63 -6.17
C ALA A 126 -11.47 5.30 -6.02
N SER A 127 -10.76 5.03 -4.91
CA SER A 127 -9.41 5.57 -4.66
C SER A 127 -8.39 5.10 -5.70
N LEU A 128 -8.44 3.82 -6.10
CA LEU A 128 -7.59 3.30 -7.18
C LEU A 128 -7.87 4.01 -8.50
N ARG A 129 -9.13 4.28 -8.83
CA ARG A 129 -9.53 4.97 -10.04
C ARG A 129 -9.09 6.43 -10.08
N ASP A 130 -9.09 7.12 -8.93
CA ASP A 130 -8.55 8.47 -8.82
C ASP A 130 -7.04 8.50 -9.11
N VAL A 131 -6.28 7.56 -8.54
CA VAL A 131 -4.85 7.42 -8.83
C VAL A 131 -4.62 7.04 -10.30
N ALA A 132 -5.37 6.09 -10.85
CA ALA A 132 -5.31 5.73 -12.28
C ALA A 132 -5.53 6.95 -13.18
N THR A 133 -6.52 7.78 -12.85
CA THR A 133 -6.81 9.03 -13.57
C THR A 133 -5.64 10.01 -13.48
N ALA A 134 -5.02 10.14 -12.28
CA ALA A 134 -3.85 11.00 -12.09
C ALA A 134 -2.63 10.52 -12.89
N ILE A 135 -2.37 9.20 -12.93
CA ILE A 135 -1.33 8.59 -13.78
C ILE A 135 -1.59 8.91 -15.25
N GLY A 136 -2.84 8.76 -15.71
CA GLY A 136 -3.24 9.13 -17.07
C GLY A 136 -2.95 10.60 -17.41
N ARG A 137 -3.15 11.53 -16.45
CA ARG A 137 -2.81 12.95 -16.63
C ARG A 137 -1.30 13.19 -16.73
N VAL A 138 -0.49 12.45 -15.98
CA VAL A 138 0.98 12.50 -16.07
C VAL A 138 1.44 12.06 -17.46
N LYS A 139 0.91 10.93 -17.93
CA LYS A 139 1.17 10.41 -19.29
C LYS A 139 0.73 11.40 -20.38
N ALA A 140 -0.45 11.99 -20.26
CA ALA A 140 -0.96 12.99 -21.20
C ALA A 140 -0.11 14.28 -21.23
N ALA A 141 0.58 14.61 -20.16
CA ALA A 141 1.55 15.71 -20.09
C ALA A 141 2.91 15.38 -20.74
N GLY A 142 3.06 14.21 -21.36
CA GLY A 142 4.27 13.78 -22.05
C GLY A 142 5.33 13.16 -21.16
N LYS A 143 5.03 12.92 -19.89
CA LYS A 143 5.94 12.19 -19.01
C LYS A 143 5.83 10.68 -19.25
N GLN A 144 6.96 10.00 -19.33
CA GLN A 144 6.98 8.53 -19.44
C GLN A 144 6.57 7.91 -18.11
N VAL A 145 5.66 6.94 -18.16
CA VAL A 145 5.26 6.13 -17.02
C VAL A 145 5.58 4.67 -17.32
N ILE A 146 6.32 4.03 -16.43
CA ILE A 146 6.71 2.61 -16.52
C ILE A 146 6.17 1.90 -15.28
N ALA A 147 5.49 0.79 -15.48
CA ALA A 147 5.10 -0.12 -14.40
C ALA A 147 5.87 -1.42 -14.53
N TYR A 148 6.35 -1.95 -13.42
CA TYR A 148 6.93 -3.28 -13.36
C TYR A 148 6.56 -3.95 -12.04
N GLY A 149 6.50 -5.28 -12.05
CA GLY A 149 6.17 -6.07 -10.87
C GLY A 149 6.33 -7.56 -11.13
N ASP A 150 6.31 -8.32 -10.04
CA ASP A 150 6.37 -9.78 -10.06
C ASP A 150 5.04 -10.37 -10.54
N ASN A 151 3.95 -9.76 -10.14
CA ASN A 151 2.60 -10.06 -10.56
C ASN A 151 1.71 -8.83 -10.39
N TYR A 152 0.51 -8.86 -10.95
CA TYR A 152 -0.47 -7.81 -10.75
C TYR A 152 -1.79 -8.40 -10.29
N SER A 153 -2.18 -8.13 -9.05
CA SER A 153 -3.57 -8.29 -8.62
C SER A 153 -4.48 -7.32 -9.38
N GLN A 154 -5.76 -7.56 -9.36
CA GLN A 154 -6.75 -6.72 -10.03
C GLN A 154 -6.61 -5.22 -9.68
N GLY A 155 -6.45 -4.89 -8.40
CA GLY A 155 -6.27 -3.50 -7.95
C GLY A 155 -4.95 -2.88 -8.43
N GLN A 156 -3.86 -3.62 -8.38
CA GLN A 156 -2.55 -3.19 -8.87
C GLN A 156 -2.60 -2.96 -10.39
N TYR A 157 -3.27 -3.86 -11.12
CA TYR A 157 -3.35 -3.75 -12.57
C TYR A 157 -4.17 -2.56 -13.05
N VAL A 158 -5.19 -2.13 -12.31
CA VAL A 158 -5.94 -0.89 -12.62
C VAL A 158 -5.00 0.31 -12.73
N LEU A 159 -3.97 0.37 -11.87
CA LEU A 159 -2.95 1.42 -11.88
C LEU A 159 -1.89 1.17 -12.95
N ALA A 160 -1.34 -0.03 -13.01
CA ALA A 160 -0.28 -0.41 -13.95
C ALA A 160 -0.73 -0.25 -15.41
N ALA A 161 -1.99 -0.56 -15.72
CA ALA A 161 -2.58 -0.42 -17.06
C ALA A 161 -2.48 1.00 -17.63
N GLN A 162 -2.41 2.03 -16.77
CA GLN A 162 -2.29 3.43 -17.22
C GLN A 162 -0.89 3.78 -17.72
N ALA A 163 0.13 2.97 -17.42
CA ALA A 163 1.51 3.23 -17.81
C ALA A 163 1.71 3.19 -19.34
N ASN A 164 2.81 3.76 -19.82
CA ASN A 164 3.25 3.60 -21.21
C ASN A 164 3.77 2.21 -21.49
N HIS A 165 4.48 1.64 -20.48
CA HIS A 165 5.01 0.29 -20.55
C HIS A 165 4.70 -0.43 -19.24
N VAL A 166 4.20 -1.65 -19.36
CA VAL A 166 3.91 -2.56 -18.26
C VAL A 166 4.78 -3.80 -18.42
N TYR A 167 5.67 -4.04 -17.48
CA TYR A 167 6.56 -5.19 -17.48
C TYR A 167 6.20 -6.15 -16.35
N LEU A 168 6.36 -7.43 -16.62
CA LEU A 168 6.15 -8.52 -15.68
C LEU A 168 7.45 -9.30 -15.55
N ASP A 169 7.83 -9.68 -14.31
CA ASP A 169 9.03 -10.49 -14.09
C ASP A 169 8.80 -11.91 -14.62
N PRO A 170 9.64 -12.42 -15.53
CA PRO A 170 9.50 -13.77 -16.06
C PRO A 170 9.82 -14.88 -15.04
N MET A 171 10.54 -14.55 -13.97
CA MET A 171 11.00 -15.52 -12.96
C MET A 171 10.00 -15.72 -11.82
N SER A 172 9.06 -14.81 -11.65
CA SER A 172 8.11 -14.83 -10.55
C SER A 172 7.00 -15.86 -10.67
N GLN A 173 6.79 -16.45 -11.85
CA GLN A 173 5.62 -17.26 -12.21
C GLN A 173 4.28 -16.50 -12.06
N GLY A 174 4.35 -15.18 -11.88
CA GLY A 174 3.20 -14.30 -11.74
C GLY A 174 2.55 -13.97 -13.08
N GLY A 175 1.39 -13.34 -12.99
CA GLY A 175 0.60 -12.90 -14.15
C GLY A 175 -0.22 -11.67 -13.83
N VAL A 176 -1.19 -11.39 -14.68
CA VAL A 176 -2.22 -10.38 -14.44
C VAL A 176 -3.49 -11.08 -13.99
N MET A 177 -3.83 -10.92 -12.71
CA MET A 177 -4.96 -11.61 -12.09
C MET A 177 -6.19 -10.70 -12.09
N LEU A 178 -7.07 -10.89 -13.07
CA LEU A 178 -8.37 -10.25 -13.15
C LEU A 178 -9.44 -11.31 -12.81
N GLU A 179 -10.01 -11.21 -11.62
CA GLU A 179 -10.87 -12.25 -11.04
C GLU A 179 -12.35 -11.86 -10.99
N GLY A 180 -12.66 -10.59 -11.28
CA GLY A 180 -14.01 -10.06 -11.12
C GLY A 180 -14.30 -9.60 -9.68
N LEU A 181 -15.58 -9.48 -9.37
CA LEU A 181 -16.04 -9.10 -8.05
C LEU A 181 -16.91 -10.23 -7.47
N ALA A 182 -16.63 -10.61 -6.23
CA ALA A 182 -17.37 -11.63 -5.52
C ALA A 182 -17.67 -11.19 -4.08
N GLY A 183 -18.83 -11.57 -3.56
CA GLY A 183 -19.20 -11.40 -2.18
C GLY A 183 -19.57 -12.74 -1.55
N TYR A 184 -18.91 -13.05 -0.43
CA TYR A 184 -19.19 -14.29 0.31
C TYR A 184 -19.83 -13.93 1.64
N ARG A 185 -20.97 -14.59 1.94
CA ARG A 185 -21.67 -14.46 3.23
C ARG A 185 -21.79 -15.82 3.89
N GLN A 186 -21.61 -15.85 5.20
CA GLN A 186 -21.85 -17.06 5.99
C GLN A 186 -23.31 -17.07 6.42
N TYR A 187 -23.92 -18.25 6.44
CA TYR A 187 -25.30 -18.49 6.83
C TYR A 187 -25.32 -19.43 8.04
N PHE A 188 -26.06 -19.06 9.07
CA PHE A 188 -26.01 -19.71 10.38
C PHE A 188 -27.35 -20.37 10.76
N ARG A 189 -28.39 -20.30 9.92
CA ARG A 189 -29.72 -20.84 10.21
C ARG A 189 -29.67 -22.29 10.70
N GLN A 190 -28.98 -23.18 9.99
CA GLN A 190 -28.89 -24.59 10.40
C GLN A 190 -28.24 -24.76 11.77
N GLY A 191 -27.22 -23.99 12.07
CA GLY A 191 -26.56 -23.99 13.38
C GLY A 191 -27.48 -23.51 14.49
N LEU A 192 -28.17 -22.42 14.25
CA LEU A 192 -29.06 -21.77 15.25
C LEU A 192 -30.36 -22.58 15.43
N GLN A 193 -31.09 -22.82 14.35
CA GLN A 193 -32.41 -23.45 14.40
C GLN A 193 -32.34 -24.97 14.58
N ASP A 194 -31.60 -25.67 13.70
CA ASP A 194 -31.64 -27.13 13.66
C ASP A 194 -30.79 -27.79 14.75
N LYS A 195 -29.68 -27.12 15.22
CA LYS A 195 -28.79 -27.67 16.24
C LYS A 195 -29.02 -27.10 17.63
N LEU A 196 -29.27 -25.80 17.73
CA LEU A 196 -29.41 -25.11 19.02
C LEU A 196 -30.87 -24.83 19.41
N GLY A 197 -31.85 -25.08 18.51
CA GLY A 197 -33.27 -24.83 18.76
C GLY A 197 -33.63 -23.34 18.96
N ILE A 198 -32.84 -22.45 18.35
CA ILE A 198 -33.02 -21.00 18.43
C ILE A 198 -33.79 -20.54 17.21
N ASP A 199 -35.04 -20.14 17.38
CA ASP A 199 -35.88 -19.56 16.33
C ASP A 199 -35.70 -18.05 16.26
N MET A 200 -35.26 -17.58 15.07
CA MET A 200 -35.10 -16.16 14.78
C MET A 200 -36.37 -15.60 14.11
N HIS A 201 -37.03 -14.65 14.78
CA HIS A 201 -38.19 -13.99 14.22
C HIS A 201 -37.79 -12.64 13.62
N LEU A 202 -37.95 -12.51 12.30
CA LEU A 202 -37.61 -11.30 11.56
C LEU A 202 -38.85 -10.46 11.27
N PHE A 203 -38.77 -9.19 11.68
CA PHE A 203 -39.73 -8.15 11.31
C PHE A 203 -39.06 -7.17 10.36
N LYS A 204 -39.30 -7.28 9.06
CA LYS A 204 -38.73 -6.38 8.05
C LYS A 204 -39.80 -5.74 7.19
N VAL A 205 -39.55 -4.53 6.71
CA VAL A 205 -40.34 -3.86 5.68
C VAL A 205 -39.42 -3.59 4.48
N GLY A 206 -39.78 -4.11 3.32
CA GLY A 206 -39.02 -4.04 2.09
C GLY A 206 -38.31 -5.35 1.76
N GLU A 207 -38.39 -5.73 0.49
CA GLU A 207 -37.88 -7.04 -0.01
C GLU A 207 -36.36 -7.10 -0.02
N TYR A 208 -35.70 -6.00 -0.37
CA TYR A 208 -34.24 -5.92 -0.49
C TYR A 208 -33.46 -5.77 0.84
N LYS A 209 -34.16 -5.82 1.99
CA LYS A 209 -33.49 -5.78 3.30
C LYS A 209 -32.96 -7.15 3.68
N SER A 210 -31.72 -7.43 3.33
CA SER A 210 -31.07 -8.76 3.44
C SER A 210 -30.18 -8.94 4.68
N ALA A 211 -30.03 -7.93 5.56
CA ALA A 211 -29.09 -7.97 6.68
C ALA A 211 -29.31 -9.16 7.64
N ALA A 212 -30.54 -9.60 7.85
CA ALA A 212 -30.88 -10.72 8.73
C ALA A 212 -30.93 -12.10 8.02
N GLU A 213 -30.79 -12.16 6.70
CA GLU A 213 -30.82 -13.41 5.96
C GLU A 213 -29.82 -14.47 6.45
N PRO A 214 -28.61 -14.12 6.88
CA PRO A 214 -27.65 -15.07 7.43
C PRO A 214 -28.18 -15.89 8.61
N TYR A 215 -29.14 -15.37 9.35
CA TYR A 215 -29.70 -16.03 10.54
C TYR A 215 -30.98 -16.87 10.27
N ILE A 216 -31.66 -16.60 9.14
CA ILE A 216 -32.97 -17.20 8.84
C ILE A 216 -33.02 -17.98 7.52
N LEU A 217 -31.98 -17.87 6.68
CA LEU A 217 -31.86 -18.58 5.41
C LEU A 217 -30.55 -19.37 5.37
N ASP A 218 -30.45 -20.29 4.40
CA ASP A 218 -29.21 -21.08 4.12
C ASP A 218 -28.40 -20.50 2.97
N ALA A 219 -28.97 -19.55 2.23
CA ALA A 219 -28.30 -18.87 1.09
C ALA A 219 -28.97 -17.50 0.89
N ALA A 220 -28.33 -16.64 0.09
CA ALA A 220 -28.86 -15.35 -0.30
C ALA A 220 -30.19 -15.50 -1.07
N SER A 221 -31.18 -14.65 -0.74
CA SER A 221 -32.41 -14.52 -1.51
C SER A 221 -32.17 -14.03 -2.94
N ALA A 222 -33.17 -14.16 -3.80
CA ALA A 222 -33.10 -13.64 -5.17
C ALA A 222 -32.91 -12.13 -5.19
N GLU A 223 -33.63 -11.42 -4.30
CA GLU A 223 -33.56 -9.96 -4.15
C GLU A 223 -32.20 -9.49 -3.64
N SER A 224 -31.61 -10.23 -2.70
CA SER A 224 -30.24 -9.96 -2.21
C SER A 224 -29.22 -10.13 -3.34
N LYS A 225 -29.33 -11.22 -4.13
CA LYS A 225 -28.45 -11.43 -5.28
C LYS A 225 -28.61 -10.37 -6.35
N GLU A 226 -29.85 -9.99 -6.67
CA GLU A 226 -30.13 -8.91 -7.62
C GLU A 226 -29.48 -7.59 -7.19
N ALA A 227 -29.65 -7.21 -5.91
CA ALA A 227 -29.06 -6.00 -5.37
C ALA A 227 -27.51 -6.03 -5.43
N ASP A 228 -26.90 -7.16 -5.06
CA ASP A 228 -25.44 -7.31 -5.14
C ASP A 228 -24.94 -7.26 -6.59
N LEU A 229 -25.56 -7.98 -7.50
CA LEU A 229 -25.19 -8.00 -8.91
C LEU A 229 -25.38 -6.64 -9.59
N PHE A 230 -26.35 -5.85 -9.18
CA PHE A 230 -26.58 -4.51 -9.76
C PHE A 230 -25.35 -3.62 -9.62
N TRP A 231 -24.79 -3.48 -8.42
CA TRP A 231 -23.63 -2.62 -8.21
C TRP A 231 -22.30 -3.31 -8.60
N MET A 232 -22.17 -4.64 -8.41
CA MET A 232 -20.96 -5.38 -8.80
C MET A 232 -20.74 -5.34 -10.30
N ASN A 233 -21.81 -5.57 -11.10
CA ASN A 233 -21.71 -5.53 -12.55
C ASN A 233 -21.33 -4.13 -13.06
N ASP A 234 -21.90 -3.06 -12.49
CA ASP A 234 -21.56 -1.70 -12.89
C ASP A 234 -20.08 -1.40 -12.60
N LEU A 235 -19.59 -1.73 -11.40
CA LEU A 235 -18.17 -1.54 -11.04
C LEU A 235 -17.25 -2.36 -11.95
N TRP A 236 -17.60 -3.62 -12.20
CA TRP A 236 -16.83 -4.49 -13.05
C TRP A 236 -16.73 -3.98 -14.49
N GLN A 237 -17.84 -3.59 -15.08
CA GLN A 237 -17.88 -3.01 -16.42
C GLN A 237 -17.03 -1.72 -16.52
N ARG A 238 -17.08 -0.87 -15.51
CA ARG A 238 -16.25 0.33 -15.43
C ARG A 238 -14.77 -0.01 -15.37
N MET A 239 -14.38 -1.01 -14.57
CA MET A 239 -13.00 -1.46 -14.46
C MET A 239 -12.49 -1.98 -15.79
N LEU A 240 -13.23 -2.86 -16.47
CA LEU A 240 -12.87 -3.37 -17.78
C LEU A 240 -12.77 -2.26 -18.82
N ALA A 241 -13.68 -1.29 -18.80
CA ALA A 241 -13.66 -0.15 -19.72
C ALA A 241 -12.45 0.76 -19.48
N ASP A 242 -12.06 0.99 -18.20
CA ASP A 242 -10.90 1.81 -17.87
C ASP A 242 -9.59 1.12 -18.27
N ILE A 243 -9.46 -0.18 -18.03
CA ILE A 243 -8.32 -1.01 -18.48
C ILE A 243 -8.27 -1.06 -20.01
N GLY A 244 -9.41 -1.36 -20.64
CA GLY A 244 -9.51 -1.45 -22.11
C GLY A 244 -9.09 -0.15 -22.78
N ARG A 245 -9.55 1.00 -22.27
CA ARG A 245 -9.15 2.32 -22.78
C ARG A 245 -7.66 2.58 -22.61
N ALA A 246 -7.11 2.23 -21.46
CA ALA A 246 -5.71 2.49 -21.14
C ALA A 246 -4.74 1.64 -21.97
N ARG A 247 -5.13 0.40 -22.25
CA ARG A 247 -4.33 -0.61 -22.97
C ARG A 247 -4.69 -0.74 -24.47
N GLY A 248 -5.73 -0.08 -24.95
CA GLY A 248 -6.24 -0.27 -26.29
C GLY A 248 -6.84 -1.67 -26.53
N LEU A 249 -7.43 -2.26 -25.49
CA LEU A 249 -8.07 -3.58 -25.53
C LEU A 249 -9.60 -3.44 -25.55
N ASP A 250 -10.28 -4.37 -26.21
CA ASP A 250 -11.73 -4.45 -26.16
C ASP A 250 -12.19 -5.00 -24.79
N PRO A 251 -13.03 -4.26 -24.04
CA PRO A 251 -13.55 -4.72 -22.74
C PRO A 251 -14.31 -6.05 -22.83
N ALA A 252 -15.02 -6.33 -23.93
CA ALA A 252 -15.73 -7.57 -24.11
C ALA A 252 -14.76 -8.76 -24.31
N ALA A 253 -13.68 -8.54 -25.06
CA ALA A 253 -12.63 -9.53 -25.21
C ALA A 253 -11.89 -9.79 -23.88
N LEU A 254 -11.65 -8.75 -23.06
CA LEU A 254 -11.10 -8.91 -21.71
C LEU A 254 -12.02 -9.78 -20.85
N ALA A 255 -13.33 -9.50 -20.83
CA ALA A 255 -14.29 -10.30 -20.08
C ALA A 255 -14.29 -11.77 -20.54
N ALA A 256 -14.35 -12.03 -21.84
CA ALA A 256 -14.31 -13.36 -22.40
C ALA A 256 -13.01 -14.12 -22.05
N ASN A 257 -11.87 -13.44 -22.04
CA ASN A 257 -10.60 -14.01 -21.64
C ASN A 257 -10.59 -14.40 -20.16
N ILE A 258 -11.21 -13.60 -19.29
CA ILE A 258 -11.34 -13.88 -17.86
C ILE A 258 -12.24 -15.09 -17.62
N GLU A 259 -13.37 -15.17 -18.32
CA GLU A 259 -14.30 -16.31 -18.23
C GLU A 259 -13.66 -17.64 -18.73
N ALA A 260 -12.75 -17.55 -19.68
CA ALA A 260 -12.04 -18.72 -20.23
C ALA A 260 -10.67 -18.97 -19.57
N MET A 261 -10.37 -18.33 -18.43
CA MET A 261 -9.03 -18.30 -17.83
C MET A 261 -8.49 -19.72 -17.53
N ASP A 262 -9.32 -20.62 -17.05
CA ASP A 262 -8.96 -22.01 -16.77
C ASP A 262 -8.42 -22.75 -18.01
N ALA A 263 -9.14 -22.68 -19.12
CA ALA A 263 -8.73 -23.27 -20.38
C ALA A 263 -7.48 -22.59 -20.98
N GLN A 264 -7.36 -21.29 -20.81
CA GLN A 264 -6.22 -20.53 -21.32
C GLN A 264 -4.94 -20.81 -20.53
N VAL A 265 -5.03 -20.92 -19.21
CA VAL A 265 -3.91 -21.31 -18.33
C VAL A 265 -3.46 -22.73 -18.65
N ALA A 266 -4.41 -23.66 -18.83
CA ALA A 266 -4.09 -25.02 -19.24
C ALA A 266 -3.39 -25.03 -20.61
N GLY A 267 -3.87 -24.25 -21.57
CA GLY A 267 -3.28 -24.09 -22.91
C GLY A 267 -1.89 -23.42 -22.92
N ALA A 268 -1.57 -22.65 -21.88
CA ALA A 268 -0.26 -22.04 -21.66
C ALA A 268 0.67 -22.89 -20.78
N ASN A 269 0.30 -24.12 -20.44
CA ASN A 269 1.02 -25.01 -19.51
C ASN A 269 1.30 -24.35 -18.14
N GLY A 270 0.38 -23.50 -17.67
CA GLY A 270 0.53 -22.76 -16.40
C GLY A 270 1.39 -21.51 -16.46
N ASP A 271 1.95 -21.15 -17.61
CA ASP A 271 2.76 -19.94 -17.76
C ASP A 271 1.89 -18.69 -17.88
N LEU A 272 1.59 -18.08 -16.73
CA LEU A 272 0.75 -16.89 -16.64
C LEU A 272 1.43 -15.65 -17.24
N ALA A 273 2.75 -15.57 -17.19
CA ALA A 273 3.50 -14.44 -17.74
C ALA A 273 3.46 -14.44 -19.27
N GLN A 274 3.61 -15.61 -19.91
CA GLN A 274 3.41 -15.77 -21.34
C GLN A 274 1.97 -15.51 -21.76
N LEU A 275 1.01 -15.95 -20.96
CA LEU A 275 -0.41 -15.70 -21.23
C LEU A 275 -0.69 -14.20 -21.20
N ALA A 276 -0.18 -13.47 -20.20
CA ALA A 276 -0.32 -12.03 -20.09
C ALA A 276 0.32 -11.31 -21.28
N LEU A 277 1.49 -11.74 -21.74
CA LEU A 277 2.12 -11.16 -22.93
C LEU A 277 1.31 -11.41 -24.20
N LYS A 278 0.80 -12.63 -24.39
CA LYS A 278 0.00 -13.01 -25.55
C LYS A 278 -1.32 -12.24 -25.63
N GLN A 279 -1.97 -12.00 -24.50
CA GLN A 279 -3.24 -11.27 -24.40
C GLN A 279 -3.05 -9.74 -24.40
N LYS A 280 -1.81 -9.26 -24.31
CA LYS A 280 -1.41 -7.83 -24.32
C LYS A 280 -1.80 -6.98 -23.08
N PRO A 281 -2.15 -7.51 -21.91
CA PRO A 281 -2.19 -6.69 -20.72
C PRO A 281 -0.81 -6.17 -20.32
N VAL A 282 0.28 -6.86 -20.69
CA VAL A 282 1.66 -6.39 -20.49
C VAL A 282 2.38 -6.20 -21.82
N ASP A 283 3.41 -5.35 -21.82
CA ASP A 283 4.18 -5.00 -23.03
C ASP A 283 5.45 -5.86 -23.17
N GLY A 284 5.84 -6.54 -22.12
CA GLY A 284 7.03 -7.39 -22.14
C GLY A 284 7.30 -8.03 -20.79
N GLN A 285 8.25 -8.94 -20.82
CA GLN A 285 8.81 -9.56 -19.63
C GLN A 285 10.20 -8.98 -19.39
N LYS A 286 10.46 -8.51 -18.18
CA LYS A 286 11.75 -7.98 -17.73
C LYS A 286 11.95 -8.27 -16.27
N THR A 287 13.15 -8.75 -15.92
CA THR A 287 13.56 -8.80 -14.51
C THR A 287 13.73 -7.40 -13.95
N ARG A 288 13.74 -7.27 -12.63
CA ARG A 288 14.01 -6.00 -11.96
C ARG A 288 15.29 -5.34 -12.48
N GLU A 289 16.38 -6.09 -12.59
CA GLU A 289 17.66 -5.60 -13.11
C GLU A 289 17.52 -5.06 -14.54
N GLN A 290 16.82 -5.76 -15.41
CA GLN A 290 16.59 -5.30 -16.80
C GLN A 290 15.73 -4.03 -16.88
N VAL A 291 14.84 -3.80 -15.89
CA VAL A 291 14.09 -2.54 -15.79
C VAL A 291 15.00 -1.44 -15.26
N GLU A 292 15.82 -1.72 -14.27
CA GLU A 292 16.82 -0.78 -13.73
C GLU A 292 17.83 -0.36 -14.83
N ASP A 293 18.33 -1.30 -15.63
CA ASP A 293 19.18 -1.01 -16.81
C ASP A 293 18.47 -0.09 -17.81
N LEU A 294 17.19 -0.36 -18.11
CA LEU A 294 16.37 0.49 -18.98
C LEU A 294 16.22 1.92 -18.43
N LEU A 295 16.05 2.04 -17.11
CA LEU A 295 15.91 3.32 -16.41
C LEU A 295 17.25 4.06 -16.37
N LEU A 296 18.36 3.35 -16.24
CA LEU A 296 19.72 3.89 -16.30
C LEU A 296 20.06 4.38 -17.71
N GLU A 297 19.79 3.57 -18.74
CA GLU A 297 20.03 3.94 -20.14
C GLU A 297 19.30 5.23 -20.54
N LYS A 298 18.04 5.39 -20.10
CA LYS A 298 17.19 6.54 -20.43
C LYS A 298 17.32 7.69 -19.44
N GLY A 299 17.98 7.48 -18.30
CA GLY A 299 18.04 8.39 -17.16
C GLY A 299 19.39 9.04 -16.93
N VAL A 300 19.68 9.24 -15.68
CA VAL A 300 20.97 9.72 -15.19
C VAL A 300 21.48 8.74 -14.15
N ALA A 301 22.73 8.30 -14.26
CA ALA A 301 23.36 7.43 -13.29
C ALA A 301 23.48 8.13 -11.92
N ASP A 302 23.25 7.35 -10.85
CA ASP A 302 23.46 7.77 -9.48
C ASP A 302 23.84 6.54 -8.63
N ASP A 303 25.14 6.37 -8.43
CA ASP A 303 25.71 5.23 -7.71
C ASP A 303 25.30 5.19 -6.21
N THR A 304 24.69 6.26 -5.70
CA THR A 304 24.20 6.33 -4.32
C THR A 304 22.75 5.92 -4.19
N ALA A 305 22.02 5.82 -5.32
CA ALA A 305 20.63 5.44 -5.36
C ALA A 305 20.46 3.93 -5.57
N GLU A 306 19.40 3.36 -5.00
CA GLU A 306 19.02 1.98 -5.27
C GLU A 306 18.72 1.79 -6.76
N GLY A 307 19.25 0.69 -7.37
CA GLY A 307 19.11 0.47 -8.81
C GLY A 307 20.00 1.35 -9.71
N GLY A 308 20.91 2.17 -9.14
CA GLY A 308 21.95 2.89 -9.85
C GLY A 308 21.49 4.08 -10.70
N PHE A 309 20.23 4.42 -10.74
CA PHE A 309 19.68 5.55 -11.49
C PHE A 309 19.13 6.64 -10.58
N ARG A 310 19.21 7.89 -11.02
CA ARG A 310 18.71 9.04 -10.26
C ARG A 310 17.20 8.97 -10.06
N GLN A 311 16.79 8.91 -8.80
CA GLN A 311 15.40 8.75 -8.41
C GLN A 311 15.03 9.57 -7.18
N VAL A 312 13.74 9.76 -6.98
CA VAL A 312 13.15 10.30 -5.77
C VAL A 312 11.96 9.44 -5.39
N ALA A 313 11.95 8.97 -4.14
CA ALA A 313 10.82 8.22 -3.61
C ALA A 313 9.61 9.15 -3.38
N LEU A 314 8.41 8.57 -3.43
CA LEU A 314 7.14 9.29 -3.21
C LEU A 314 7.17 10.14 -1.94
N ASP A 315 7.55 9.56 -0.80
CA ASP A 315 7.57 10.25 0.50
C ASP A 315 8.51 11.45 0.49
N THR A 316 9.70 11.30 -0.08
CA THR A 316 10.68 12.37 -0.21
C THR A 316 10.18 13.48 -1.13
N TYR A 317 9.55 13.11 -2.24
CA TYR A 317 8.98 14.08 -3.16
C TYR A 317 7.84 14.89 -2.52
N VAL A 318 6.94 14.22 -1.78
CA VAL A 318 5.87 14.90 -1.01
C VAL A 318 6.45 15.86 0.02
N GLN A 319 7.53 15.49 0.73
CA GLN A 319 8.22 16.39 1.67
C GLN A 319 8.79 17.63 0.95
N HIS A 320 9.34 17.48 -0.25
CA HIS A 320 9.76 18.64 -1.07
C HIS A 320 8.59 19.55 -1.42
N LEU A 321 7.43 19.00 -1.73
CA LEU A 321 6.22 19.78 -2.00
C LEU A 321 5.73 20.51 -0.75
N ASP A 322 5.83 19.90 0.43
CA ASP A 322 5.46 20.51 1.71
C ASP A 322 6.40 21.66 2.07
N GLY A 323 7.70 21.49 1.86
CA GLY A 323 8.70 22.54 2.10
C GLY A 323 8.59 23.74 1.15
N ALA A 324 7.95 23.57 0.01
CA ALA A 324 7.70 24.64 -0.96
C ALA A 324 6.42 25.45 -0.67
N LEU A 325 5.58 25.00 0.27
CA LEU A 325 4.39 25.76 0.67
C LEU A 325 4.76 26.99 1.49
N PRO A 326 4.14 28.17 1.26
CA PRO A 326 4.32 29.35 2.11
C PRO A 326 3.96 29.00 3.56
N GLN A 327 4.87 29.31 4.50
CA GLN A 327 4.72 28.96 5.92
C GLN A 327 3.57 29.66 6.66
N ALA A 328 2.94 30.66 6.08
CA ALA A 328 1.77 31.33 6.66
C ALA A 328 0.83 31.77 5.54
N ASP A 329 -0.24 31.05 5.36
CA ASP A 329 -1.37 31.52 4.56
C ASP A 329 -2.31 32.32 5.47
N VAL A 330 -2.32 33.64 5.32
CA VAL A 330 -3.21 34.53 6.06
C VAL A 330 -4.64 34.58 5.51
N ARG A 331 -4.92 33.79 4.46
CA ARG A 331 -6.25 33.70 3.89
C ARG A 331 -7.20 32.90 4.82
N PRO A 332 -8.50 33.14 4.76
CA PRO A 332 -9.47 32.34 5.48
C PRO A 332 -9.26 30.84 5.19
N GLN A 333 -9.11 30.05 6.22
CA GLN A 333 -8.91 28.61 6.11
C GLN A 333 -10.20 27.86 6.42
N ALA A 334 -10.50 26.81 5.66
CA ALA A 334 -11.55 25.87 5.99
C ALA A 334 -10.96 24.71 6.81
N ALA A 335 -11.58 24.42 7.95
CA ALA A 335 -11.27 23.21 8.69
C ALA A 335 -12.08 22.04 8.11
N VAL A 336 -11.38 20.95 7.80
CA VAL A 336 -12.01 19.69 7.36
C VAL A 336 -11.92 18.71 8.51
N ALA A 337 -13.08 18.30 9.05
CA ALA A 337 -13.15 17.19 9.99
C ALA A 337 -13.51 15.92 9.23
N VAL A 338 -12.72 14.86 9.42
CA VAL A 338 -12.97 13.55 8.82
C VAL A 338 -13.46 12.61 9.91
N ALA A 339 -14.67 12.04 9.71
CA ALA A 339 -15.19 10.95 10.51
C ALA A 339 -15.14 9.68 9.65
N ALA A 340 -14.32 8.71 10.06
CA ALA A 340 -14.17 7.43 9.39
C ALA A 340 -14.43 6.31 10.40
N GLY A 341 -15.21 5.30 10.00
CA GLY A 341 -15.55 4.16 10.82
C GLY A 341 -16.90 3.56 10.43
N GLU A 342 -17.30 2.55 11.16
CA GLU A 342 -18.60 1.94 11.02
C GLU A 342 -19.68 2.89 11.59
N ILE A 343 -20.76 3.09 10.83
CA ILE A 343 -21.94 3.82 11.29
C ILE A 343 -22.87 2.77 11.90
N ALA A 344 -22.94 2.72 13.22
CA ALA A 344 -23.81 1.83 13.98
C ALA A 344 -25.17 2.48 14.27
#